data_e2574d2aced928fc94afbb4ebe9b81db
#
_entry.id   e2574d2aced928fc94afbb4ebe9b81db
#
_cell.length_a   1.000
_cell.length_b   1.000
_cell.length_c   1.000
_cell.angle_alpha   90.00
_cell.angle_beta   90.00
_cell.angle_gamma   90.00
#
_symmetry.space_group_name_H-M   'P 1'
#
loop_
_entity.id
_entity.type
_entity.pdbx_description
1 polymer ?
#
loop_
_entity_poly.entity_id
_entity_poly.type
_entity_poly.pdbx_seq_one_letter_code
_entity_poly.pdbx_strand_id
1 'polypeptide(L)' 'MLDLIKYVVEQFAEKKDEIEYKVEEKENAIEVTVLLAESDMGKVIGKQGKIAKALRTLVKASTPRDSKKYLLEIKEKE' A
#
# COMPACT_ATOMS: atom_id res chain seq x y z
N MET A 1 4.55 9.82 -4.60
CA MET A 1 3.90 8.49 -4.61
C MET A 1 3.51 8.00 -3.22
N LEU A 2 4.40 8.11 -2.27
CA LEU A 2 4.08 7.65 -0.91
C LEU A 2 2.89 8.40 -0.31
N ASP A 3 2.78 9.69 -0.57
CA ASP A 3 1.66 10.49 -0.07
C ASP A 3 0.32 9.99 -0.62
N LEU A 4 0.32 9.56 -1.88
CA LEU A 4 -0.88 8.99 -2.49
C LEU A 4 -1.26 7.68 -1.82
N ILE A 5 -0.28 6.82 -1.57
CA ILE A 5 -0.51 5.55 -0.89
C ILE A 5 -1.07 5.79 0.51
N LYS A 6 -0.48 6.71 1.26
CA LYS A 6 -0.96 7.05 2.59
C LYS A 6 -2.39 7.58 2.57
N TYR A 7 -2.67 8.46 1.62
CA TYR A 7 -4.01 9.02 1.48
C TYR A 7 -5.06 7.93 1.28
N VAL A 8 -4.81 7.03 0.34
CA VAL A 8 -5.75 5.96 0.03
C VAL A 8 -5.91 4.99 1.19
N VAL A 9 -4.80 4.59 1.82
CA VAL A 9 -4.84 3.66 2.95
C VAL A 9 -5.63 4.26 4.10
N GLU A 10 -5.45 5.53 4.39
CA GLU A 10 -6.15 6.20 5.48
C GLU A 10 -7.65 6.35 5.23
N GLN A 11 -8.10 6.20 3.98
CA GLN A 11 -9.53 6.27 3.68
C GLN A 11 -10.29 5.05 4.19
N PHE A 12 -9.64 3.88 4.27
CA PHE A 12 -10.33 2.67 4.71
C PHE A 12 -9.86 2.14 6.07
N ALA A 13 -8.67 2.50 6.50
CA ALA A 13 -8.12 1.99 7.75
C ALA A 13 -8.76 2.71 8.95
N GLU A 14 -9.17 1.95 9.94
CA GLU A 14 -9.71 2.53 11.17
C GLU A 14 -8.62 2.84 12.18
N LYS A 15 -7.63 1.96 12.27
CA LYS A 15 -6.54 2.10 13.24
C LYS A 15 -5.34 2.78 12.59
N LYS A 16 -5.52 4.04 12.26
CA LYS A 16 -4.50 4.82 11.55
C LYS A 16 -3.18 4.92 12.31
N ASP A 17 -3.25 4.91 13.63
CA ASP A 17 -2.04 5.00 14.46
C ASP A 17 -1.20 3.73 14.40
N GLU A 18 -1.78 2.63 13.94
CA GLU A 18 -1.07 1.36 13.85
C GLU A 18 -0.56 1.07 12.45
N ILE A 19 -0.79 1.97 11.50
CA ILE A 19 -0.31 1.79 10.15
C ILE A 19 1.18 2.09 10.09
N GLU A 20 1.94 1.18 9.51
CA GLU A 20 3.37 1.40 9.28
C GLU A 20 3.66 1.31 7.80
N TYR A 21 4.61 2.11 7.36
CA TYR A 21 5.04 2.15 5.97
C TYR A 21 6.54 1.85 5.92
N LYS A 22 6.90 0.84 5.16
CA LYS A 22 8.30 0.51 4.92
C LYS A 22 8.61 0.76 3.46
N VAL A 23 9.65 1.54 3.21
CA VAL A 23 10.07 1.85 1.85
C VAL A 23 11.49 1.35 1.67
N GLU A 24 11.68 0.52 0.65
CA GLU A 24 12.99 0.00 0.31
C GLU A 24 13.29 0.34 -1.14
N GLU A 25 14.34 1.10 -1.36
CA GLU A 25 14.76 1.47 -2.71
C GLU A 25 15.75 0.44 -3.24
N LYS A 26 15.39 -0.11 -4.39
CA LYS A 26 16.25 -1.06 -5.10
C LYS A 26 16.70 -0.45 -6.41
N GLU A 27 17.60 -1.14 -7.12
CA GLU A 27 18.15 -0.62 -8.36
C GLU A 27 17.09 -0.26 -9.39
N ASN A 28 16.10 -1.13 -9.57
CA ASN A 28 15.07 -0.94 -10.59
C ASN A 28 13.67 -0.72 -10.03
N ALA A 29 13.52 -0.68 -8.71
CA ALA A 29 12.22 -0.59 -8.11
C ALA A 29 12.27 0.03 -6.72
N ILE A 30 11.14 0.58 -6.31
CA ILE A 30 10.96 1.05 -4.95
C ILE A 30 9.85 0.21 -4.36
N GLU A 31 10.17 -0.58 -3.35
CA GLU A 31 9.19 -1.42 -2.69
C GLU A 31 8.58 -0.69 -1.51
N VAL A 32 7.27 -0.57 -1.51
CA VAL A 32 6.52 0.04 -0.41
C VAL A 32 5.68 -1.06 0.23
N THR A 33 5.92 -1.30 1.51
CA THR A 33 5.15 -2.26 2.27
C THR A 33 4.30 -1.51 3.29
N VAL A 34 3.01 -1.74 3.24
CA VAL A 34 2.06 -1.15 4.18
C VAL A 34 1.70 -2.22 5.19
N LEU A 35 1.93 -1.93 6.47
CA LEU A 35 1.60 -2.85 7.56
C LEU A 35 0.36 -2.32 8.28
N LEU A 36 -0.67 -3.14 8.32
CA LEU A 36 -1.95 -2.77 8.91
C LEU A 36 -2.26 -3.63 10.12
N ALA A 37 -3.09 -3.09 11.01
CA ALA A 37 -3.60 -3.85 12.14
C ALA A 37 -4.47 -5.02 11.63
N GLU A 38 -4.56 -6.08 12.42
CA GLU A 38 -5.33 -7.26 12.03
C GLU A 38 -6.76 -6.93 11.58
N SER A 39 -7.43 -6.06 12.32
CA SER A 39 -8.81 -5.70 11.98
C SER A 39 -8.90 -4.97 10.63
N ASP A 40 -7.90 -4.14 10.31
CA ASP A 40 -7.89 -3.46 9.02
C ASP A 40 -7.52 -4.40 7.88
N MET A 41 -6.65 -5.37 8.15
CA MET A 41 -6.35 -6.42 7.17
C MET A 41 -7.57 -7.24 6.83
N GLY A 42 -8.42 -7.50 7.82
CA GLY A 42 -9.68 -8.20 7.60
C GLY A 42 -10.57 -7.50 6.59
N LYS A 43 -10.60 -6.18 6.62
CA LYS A 43 -11.37 -5.40 5.65
C LYS A 43 -10.83 -5.55 4.24
N VAL A 44 -9.52 -5.53 4.11
CA VAL A 44 -8.87 -5.68 2.80
C VAL A 44 -9.12 -7.07 2.24
N ILE A 45 -8.91 -8.08 3.06
CA ILE A 45 -9.09 -9.49 2.66
C ILE A 45 -10.57 -9.81 2.48
N GLY A 46 -11.43 -9.32 3.38
CA GLY A 46 -12.86 -9.60 3.34
C GLY A 46 -13.57 -9.09 2.10
N LYS A 47 -12.94 -8.17 1.37
CA LYS A 47 -13.46 -7.68 0.10
C LYS A 47 -12.77 -8.35 -1.07
N GLN A 48 -12.27 -9.57 -0.88
CA GLN A 48 -11.61 -10.37 -1.90
C GLN A 48 -10.38 -9.66 -2.49
N GLY A 49 -9.71 -8.89 -1.66
CA GLY A 49 -8.52 -8.18 -2.08
C GLY A 49 -8.76 -7.01 -3.04
N LYS A 50 -10.00 -6.59 -3.21
CA LYS A 50 -10.32 -5.50 -4.13
C LYS A 50 -9.61 -4.20 -3.78
N ILE A 51 -9.50 -3.89 -2.49
CA ILE A 51 -8.81 -2.68 -2.04
C ILE A 51 -7.34 -2.74 -2.40
N ALA A 52 -6.68 -3.86 -2.08
CA ALA A 52 -5.26 -4.03 -2.38
C ALA A 52 -5.02 -3.98 -3.89
N LYS A 53 -5.87 -4.64 -4.67
CA LYS A 53 -5.74 -4.65 -6.12
C LYS A 53 -5.94 -3.26 -6.71
N ALA A 54 -6.95 -2.54 -6.24
CA ALA A 54 -7.21 -1.18 -6.71
C ALA A 54 -6.04 -0.25 -6.39
N LEU A 55 -5.48 -0.38 -5.20
CA LEU A 55 -4.35 0.44 -4.79
C LEU A 55 -3.11 0.15 -5.63
N ARG A 56 -2.84 -1.12 -5.91
CA ARG A 56 -1.73 -1.51 -6.79
C ARG A 56 -1.91 -0.95 -8.19
N THR A 57 -3.12 -1.00 -8.72
CA THR A 57 -3.44 -0.45 -10.04
C THR A 57 -3.23 1.05 -10.06
N LEU A 58 -3.67 1.74 -9.02
CA LEU A 58 -3.51 3.18 -8.91
C LEU A 58 -2.04 3.58 -8.86
N VAL A 59 -1.25 2.88 -8.07
CA VAL A 59 0.18 3.13 -7.97
C VAL A 59 0.85 2.93 -9.32
N LYS A 60 0.53 1.84 -9.99
CA LYS A 60 1.09 1.54 -11.31
C LYS A 60 0.74 2.61 -12.33
N ALA A 61 -0.51 3.05 -12.33
CA ALA A 61 -0.98 4.07 -13.27
C ALA A 61 -0.36 5.44 -12.99
N SER A 62 -0.01 5.72 -11.73
CA SER A 62 0.54 7.01 -11.33
C SER A 62 2.07 7.07 -11.44
N THR A 63 2.72 5.95 -11.71
CA THR A 63 4.18 5.92 -11.81
C THR A 63 4.62 6.41 -13.19
N PRO A 64 5.48 7.45 -13.24
CA PRO A 64 6.02 7.93 -14.52
C PRO A 64 6.86 6.84 -15.21
N ARG A 65 6.86 6.87 -16.54
CA ARG A 65 7.58 5.86 -17.33
C ARG A 65 9.08 5.86 -17.07
N ASP A 66 9.66 7.03 -16.80
CA ASP A 66 11.09 7.17 -16.61
C ASP A 66 11.53 6.97 -15.17
N SER A 67 10.58 6.67 -14.28
CA SER A 67 10.89 6.44 -12.89
C SER A 67 11.01 4.95 -12.58
N LYS A 68 11.63 4.66 -11.44
CA LYS A 68 11.63 3.29 -10.93
C LYS A 68 10.21 2.84 -10.68
N LYS A 69 9.97 1.55 -10.87
CA LYS A 69 8.64 0.99 -10.60
C LYS A 69 8.37 0.98 -9.10
N TYR A 70 7.15 1.31 -8.75
CA TYR A 70 6.69 1.17 -7.37
C TYR A 70 5.98 -0.16 -7.21
N LEU A 71 6.47 -0.96 -6.28
CA LEU A 71 5.87 -2.23 -5.93
C LEU A 71 5.20 -2.07 -4.58
N LEU A 72 3.92 -2.30 -4.55
CA LEU A 72 3.15 -2.14 -3.31
C LEU A 72 2.78 -3.49 -2.74
N GLU A 73 2.99 -3.64 -1.45
CA GLU A 73 2.60 -4.84 -0.73
C GLU A 73 1.88 -4.43 0.54
N ILE A 74 0.80 -5.13 0.87
CA ILE A 74 0.04 -4.87 2.09
C ILE A 74 0.13 -6.12 2.94
N LYS A 75 0.60 -5.95 4.18
CA LYS A 75 0.79 -7.05 5.12
C LYS A 75 0.16 -6.74 6.46
N GLU A 76 -0.12 -7.79 7.21
CA GLU A 76 -0.58 -7.64 8.57
C GLU A 76 0.60 -7.30 9.48
N LYS A 77 0.35 -6.37 10.39
CA LYS A 77 1.35 -5.98 11.38
C LYS A 77 1.45 -7.07 12.44
N GLU A 78 2.66 -7.51 12.69
CA GLU A 78 2.92 -8.50 13.72
C GLU A 78 2.97 -7.90 15.12
#